data_7dbc6d3a9013d191019249c82ae50e78
#
_entry.id   7dbc6d3a9013d191019249c82ae50e78
#
_cell.length_a   1.000
_cell.length_b   1.000
_cell.length_c   1.000
_cell.angle_alpha   90.00
_cell.angle_beta   90.00
_cell.angle_gamma   90.00
#
_symmetry.space_group_name_H-M   'P 1'
#
loop_
_entity.id
_entity.type
_entity.pdbx_description
1 polymer ?
#
loop_
_entity_poly.entity_id
_entity_poly.type
_entity_poly.pdbx_seq_one_letter_code
_entity_poly.pdbx_strand_id
1 'polypeptide(L)'
;MNKFTLLIALSLTTSVSSPLWAETLRTIDSSRIHLSDVSDGYDEGALASLDLGPAPPPGNSRLLSRSEVSDQLRAAGDDARSLRMPNAVRVRSAAKRWSPDELRDVFTPKVVEALPPGVTFKSSKFGRALVTSPNVSVGPVHVPKFPKRVGELTLTVTVDLVQDDVTVLRVPVTVVVWISEAATRPAASKGARVTLVIEHGLARVTALATALSDTELGAFGSFRVAATQRVLRARLLTADSAEVVQ
;
A
#
# COMPACT_ATOMS: atom_id res chain seq x y z
N MET A 1 -75.48 -46.83 -10.64
CA MET A 1 -75.49 -46.01 -9.37
C MET A 1 -74.14 -46.17 -8.69
N ASN A 2 -73.19 -45.32 -9.01
CA ASN A 2 -71.89 -45.36 -8.40
C ASN A 2 -71.66 -44.05 -7.58
N LYS A 3 -71.52 -44.24 -6.28
CA LYS A 3 -71.22 -43.14 -5.33
C LYS A 3 -69.72 -42.96 -5.28
N PHE A 4 -69.23 -41.80 -5.81
CA PHE A 4 -67.87 -41.37 -5.60
C PHE A 4 -67.77 -40.62 -4.26
N THR A 5 -67.01 -41.18 -3.33
CA THR A 5 -66.67 -40.52 -2.05
C THR A 5 -65.39 -39.76 -2.26
N LEU A 6 -65.45 -38.40 -2.22
CA LEU A 6 -64.32 -37.50 -2.32
C LEU A 6 -63.64 -37.33 -0.94
N LEU A 7 -62.47 -37.89 -0.75
CA LEU A 7 -61.67 -37.74 0.47
C LEU A 7 -60.76 -36.47 0.28
N ILE A 8 -61.06 -35.36 0.97
CA ILE A 8 -60.27 -34.20 1.05
C ILE A 8 -59.23 -34.38 2.16
N ALA A 9 -57.98 -34.60 1.79
CA ALA A 9 -56.84 -34.60 2.70
C ALA A 9 -56.38 -33.16 2.98
N LEU A 10 -56.66 -32.67 4.19
CA LEU A 10 -56.21 -31.37 4.67
C LEU A 10 -54.76 -31.49 5.16
N SER A 11 -53.79 -31.13 4.33
CA SER A 11 -52.39 -31.07 4.74
C SER A 11 -52.11 -29.79 5.53
N LEU A 12 -51.99 -29.89 6.85
CA LEU A 12 -51.45 -28.82 7.69
C LEU A 12 -49.95 -28.70 7.43
N THR A 13 -49.53 -27.72 6.67
CA THR A 13 -48.14 -27.27 6.59
C THR A 13 -47.84 -26.41 7.82
N THR A 14 -47.24 -26.99 8.85
CA THR A 14 -46.62 -26.24 9.94
C THR A 14 -45.37 -25.57 9.42
N SER A 15 -45.48 -24.29 9.07
CA SER A 15 -44.31 -23.42 8.82
C SER A 15 -43.59 -23.24 10.15
N VAL A 16 -42.48 -23.96 10.32
CA VAL A 16 -41.50 -23.71 11.38
C VAL A 16 -40.81 -22.39 11.03
N SER A 17 -41.31 -21.31 11.59
CA SER A 17 -40.63 -20.03 11.60
C SER A 17 -39.40 -20.17 12.50
N SER A 18 -38.26 -20.52 11.95
CA SER A 18 -36.99 -20.37 12.66
C SER A 18 -36.86 -18.90 13.03
N PRO A 19 -36.65 -18.54 14.30
CA PRO A 19 -36.34 -17.15 14.65
C PRO A 19 -35.07 -16.77 13.93
N LEU A 20 -35.17 -15.99 12.86
CA LEU A 20 -34.05 -15.26 12.30
C LEU A 20 -33.56 -14.34 13.44
N TRP A 21 -32.53 -14.77 14.15
CA TRP A 21 -31.76 -13.88 15.01
C TRP A 21 -31.28 -12.77 14.07
N ALA A 22 -31.86 -11.59 14.22
CA ALA A 22 -31.48 -10.43 13.43
C ALA A 22 -30.03 -10.11 13.79
N GLU A 23 -29.12 -10.71 13.05
CA GLU A 23 -27.68 -10.45 13.17
C GLU A 23 -27.42 -9.04 12.61
N THR A 24 -27.15 -8.10 13.49
CA THR A 24 -26.88 -6.72 13.08
C THR A 24 -25.53 -6.69 12.38
N LEU A 25 -25.55 -6.36 11.09
CA LEU A 25 -24.33 -6.14 10.30
C LEU A 25 -23.91 -4.66 10.41
N ARG A 26 -22.69 -4.41 10.89
CA ARG A 26 -22.05 -3.09 10.91
C ARG A 26 -20.89 -3.09 9.96
N THR A 27 -20.76 -2.05 9.12
CA THR A 27 -19.65 -1.90 8.18
C THR A 27 -18.73 -0.80 8.68
N ILE A 28 -17.43 -1.10 8.74
CA ILE A 28 -16.37 -0.18 9.17
C ILE A 28 -15.33 -0.03 8.06
N ASP A 29 -14.64 1.08 8.04
CA ASP A 29 -13.53 1.39 7.12
C ASP A 29 -12.17 1.57 7.83
N SER A 30 -12.19 1.53 9.16
CA SER A 30 -11.01 1.60 10.02
C SER A 30 -10.24 0.28 10.08
N SER A 31 -8.95 0.33 10.44
CA SER A 31 -8.11 -0.85 10.67
C SER A 31 -8.36 -1.52 12.03
N ARG A 32 -9.10 -0.86 12.92
CA ARG A 32 -9.47 -1.36 14.26
C ARG A 32 -10.95 -1.18 14.49
N ILE A 33 -11.52 -2.04 15.33
CA ILE A 33 -12.92 -1.95 15.73
C ILE A 33 -12.98 -1.16 17.02
N HIS A 34 -13.79 -0.11 17.05
CA HIS A 34 -14.04 0.69 18.25
C HIS A 34 -15.41 0.37 18.84
N LEU A 35 -15.62 0.71 20.10
CA LEU A 35 -16.88 0.48 20.79
C LEU A 35 -18.05 1.20 20.08
N SER A 36 -17.83 2.41 19.57
CA SER A 36 -18.83 3.15 18.79
C SER A 36 -19.27 2.45 17.51
N ASP A 37 -18.45 1.55 16.97
CA ASP A 37 -18.81 0.80 15.75
C ASP A 37 -19.85 -0.29 16.02
N VAL A 38 -20.00 -0.74 17.27
CA VAL A 38 -20.81 -1.92 17.62
C VAL A 38 -21.93 -1.62 18.61
N SER A 39 -21.90 -0.50 19.31
CA SER A 39 -22.87 -0.12 20.33
C SER A 39 -23.43 1.28 20.09
N ASP A 40 -24.75 1.40 20.10
CA ASP A 40 -25.44 2.69 19.94
C ASP A 40 -25.44 3.55 21.23
N GLY A 41 -24.85 3.07 22.33
CA GLY A 41 -24.81 3.76 23.62
C GLY A 41 -23.48 4.46 23.93
N TYR A 42 -22.51 4.41 23.00
CA TYR A 42 -21.16 4.95 23.17
C TYR A 42 -20.69 5.70 21.92
N ASP A 43 -21.58 6.51 21.34
CA ASP A 43 -21.26 7.26 20.12
C ASP A 43 -20.30 8.42 20.40
N GLU A 44 -20.28 8.93 21.65
CA GLU A 44 -19.45 10.04 22.08
C GLU A 44 -18.78 9.75 23.44
N GLY A 45 -17.66 10.40 23.70
CA GLY A 45 -16.92 10.31 24.95
C GLY A 45 -15.70 9.41 24.91
N ALA A 46 -14.99 9.31 26.04
CA ALA A 46 -13.71 8.62 26.15
C ALA A 46 -13.77 7.12 25.81
N LEU A 47 -14.91 6.47 26.05
CA LEU A 47 -15.11 5.05 25.76
C LEU A 47 -15.53 4.77 24.32
N ALA A 48 -15.99 5.77 23.56
CA ALA A 48 -16.33 5.58 22.14
C ALA A 48 -15.14 5.04 21.33
N SER A 49 -13.95 5.47 21.64
CA SER A 49 -12.69 5.05 21.01
C SER A 49 -12.05 3.81 21.66
N LEU A 50 -12.74 3.13 22.61
CA LEU A 50 -12.22 1.89 23.18
C LEU A 50 -11.98 0.86 22.08
N ASP A 51 -10.75 0.38 22.00
CA ASP A 51 -10.29 -0.55 21.01
C ASP A 51 -10.73 -1.98 21.32
N LEU A 52 -11.60 -2.54 20.48
CA LEU A 52 -12.10 -3.91 20.58
C LEU A 52 -11.26 -4.92 19.76
N GLY A 53 -10.16 -4.46 19.19
CA GLY A 53 -9.21 -5.29 18.43
C GLY A 53 -9.15 -4.99 16.94
N PRO A 54 -8.37 -5.77 16.18
CA PRO A 54 -8.17 -5.53 14.77
C PRO A 54 -9.46 -5.79 13.97
N ALA A 55 -9.70 -4.93 12.98
CA ALA A 55 -10.73 -5.13 11.98
C ALA A 55 -10.46 -6.41 11.17
N PRO A 56 -11.47 -7.10 10.67
CA PRO A 56 -11.25 -8.21 9.74
C PRO A 56 -10.64 -7.70 8.43
N PRO A 57 -9.95 -8.55 7.65
CA PRO A 57 -9.45 -8.16 6.33
C PRO A 57 -10.56 -7.58 5.44
N PRO A 58 -10.25 -6.67 4.49
CA PRO A 58 -11.23 -6.04 3.63
C PRO A 58 -12.20 -7.03 2.98
N GLY A 59 -13.50 -6.77 3.10
CA GLY A 59 -14.58 -7.62 2.60
C GLY A 59 -14.95 -8.82 3.51
N ASN A 60 -14.14 -9.13 4.50
CA ASN A 60 -14.41 -10.17 5.49
C ASN A 60 -15.21 -9.62 6.67
N SER A 61 -15.72 -10.52 7.50
CA SER A 61 -16.45 -10.15 8.71
C SER A 61 -15.96 -10.92 9.93
N ARG A 62 -16.08 -10.27 11.09
CA ARG A 62 -15.84 -10.85 12.42
C ARG A 62 -17.11 -10.73 13.26
N LEU A 63 -17.45 -11.77 13.98
CA LEU A 63 -18.54 -11.75 14.94
C LEU A 63 -17.99 -11.32 16.30
N LEU A 64 -18.61 -10.32 16.90
CA LEU A 64 -18.32 -9.86 18.26
C LEU A 64 -19.55 -10.18 19.13
N SER A 65 -19.34 -10.93 20.19
CA SER A 65 -20.39 -11.22 21.17
C SER A 65 -20.54 -10.08 22.19
N ARG A 66 -21.74 -9.90 22.72
CA ARG A 66 -21.99 -8.95 23.79
C ARG A 66 -21.14 -9.22 25.03
N SER A 67 -20.90 -10.50 25.36
CA SER A 67 -20.03 -10.88 26.48
C SER A 67 -18.61 -10.41 26.29
N GLU A 68 -18.01 -10.64 25.10
CA GLU A 68 -16.66 -10.18 24.75
C GLU A 68 -16.51 -8.66 24.93
N VAL A 69 -17.46 -7.88 24.40
CA VAL A 69 -17.46 -6.42 24.52
C VAL A 69 -17.65 -5.97 25.97
N SER A 70 -18.56 -6.63 26.73
CA SER A 70 -18.77 -6.33 28.15
C SER A 70 -17.53 -6.58 28.99
N ASP A 71 -16.77 -7.64 28.71
CA ASP A 71 -15.54 -7.96 29.43
C ASP A 71 -14.44 -6.94 29.17
N GLN A 72 -14.33 -6.44 27.93
CA GLN A 72 -13.41 -5.37 27.57
C GLN A 72 -13.79 -4.03 28.23
N LEU A 73 -15.09 -3.70 28.29
CA LEU A 73 -15.58 -2.52 29.01
C LEU A 73 -15.24 -2.58 30.50
N ARG A 74 -15.45 -3.73 31.14
CA ARG A 74 -15.09 -3.92 32.56
C ARG A 74 -13.58 -3.78 32.78
N ALA A 75 -12.77 -4.30 31.85
CA ALA A 75 -11.31 -4.13 31.90
C ALA A 75 -10.90 -2.66 31.74
N ALA A 76 -11.69 -1.86 31.03
CA ALA A 76 -11.50 -0.41 30.88
C ALA A 76 -12.09 0.42 32.05
N GLY A 77 -12.67 -0.24 33.07
CA GLY A 77 -13.22 0.42 34.27
C GLY A 77 -14.72 0.80 34.18
N ASP A 78 -15.45 0.35 33.14
CA ASP A 78 -16.89 0.54 33.00
C ASP A 78 -17.66 -0.70 33.45
N ASP A 79 -18.87 -0.51 34.03
CA ASP A 79 -19.71 -1.62 34.48
C ASP A 79 -20.56 -2.25 33.35
N ALA A 80 -20.41 -1.76 32.15
CA ALA A 80 -21.13 -2.19 30.92
C ALA A 80 -22.67 -2.07 31.00
N ARG A 81 -23.22 -1.29 31.97
CA ARG A 81 -24.69 -1.13 32.11
C ARG A 81 -25.31 -0.37 30.96
N SER A 82 -24.57 0.57 30.37
CA SER A 82 -25.00 1.37 29.22
C SER A 82 -24.82 0.68 27.88
N LEU A 83 -24.24 -0.53 27.86
CA LEU A 83 -23.99 -1.26 26.62
C LEU A 83 -25.31 -1.63 25.90
N ARG A 84 -25.58 -0.96 24.79
CA ARG A 84 -26.75 -1.18 23.92
C ARG A 84 -26.29 -1.87 22.64
N MET A 85 -26.24 -3.18 22.67
CA MET A 85 -25.96 -3.99 21.50
C MET A 85 -26.74 -5.31 21.57
N PRO A 86 -27.04 -5.94 20.44
CA PRO A 86 -27.60 -7.31 20.40
C PRO A 86 -26.62 -8.34 21.00
N ASN A 87 -27.06 -9.59 21.16
CA ASN A 87 -26.19 -10.64 21.70
C ASN A 87 -24.90 -10.86 20.90
N ALA A 88 -24.95 -10.56 19.61
CA ALA A 88 -23.80 -10.54 18.75
C ALA A 88 -23.97 -9.50 17.62
N VAL A 89 -22.87 -8.89 17.21
CA VAL A 89 -22.79 -7.98 16.07
C VAL A 89 -21.77 -8.52 15.09
N ARG A 90 -22.16 -8.60 13.83
CA ARG A 90 -21.24 -8.92 12.73
C ARG A 90 -20.61 -7.64 12.21
N VAL A 91 -19.33 -7.46 12.48
CA VAL A 91 -18.54 -6.32 11.93
C VAL A 91 -17.90 -6.77 10.64
N ARG A 92 -18.14 -6.02 9.56
CA ARG A 92 -17.56 -6.24 8.25
C ARG A 92 -16.67 -5.08 7.87
N SER A 93 -15.44 -5.34 7.45
CA SER A 93 -14.61 -4.28 6.86
C SER A 93 -15.08 -3.93 5.46
N ALA A 94 -15.20 -2.63 5.21
CA ALA A 94 -15.48 -2.12 3.89
C ALA A 94 -14.40 -2.60 2.91
N ALA A 95 -14.79 -2.80 1.65
CA ALA A 95 -13.89 -3.31 0.64
C ALA A 95 -14.11 -2.62 -0.71
N LYS A 96 -13.02 -2.25 -1.35
CA LYS A 96 -12.96 -1.85 -2.75
C LYS A 96 -12.32 -2.98 -3.55
N ARG A 97 -13.02 -3.44 -4.58
CA ARG A 97 -12.48 -4.39 -5.54
C ARG A 97 -11.92 -3.62 -6.73
N TRP A 98 -10.66 -3.89 -7.06
CA TRP A 98 -9.99 -3.34 -8.22
C TRP A 98 -9.97 -4.39 -9.33
N SER A 99 -10.51 -4.07 -10.48
CA SER A 99 -10.30 -4.88 -11.68
C SER A 99 -8.86 -4.71 -12.20
N PRO A 100 -8.36 -5.64 -13.04
CA PRO A 100 -7.04 -5.47 -13.67
C PRO A 100 -6.92 -4.20 -14.51
N ASP A 101 -8.00 -3.73 -15.11
CA ASP A 101 -8.01 -2.51 -15.93
C ASP A 101 -7.93 -1.26 -15.04
N GLU A 102 -8.71 -1.19 -13.96
CA GLU A 102 -8.61 -0.10 -12.97
C GLU A 102 -7.21 -0.02 -12.34
N LEU A 103 -6.61 -1.17 -12.01
CA LEU A 103 -5.22 -1.21 -11.51
C LEU A 103 -4.24 -0.65 -12.54
N ARG A 104 -4.44 -0.98 -13.83
CA ARG A 104 -3.62 -0.45 -14.91
C ARG A 104 -3.72 1.06 -14.99
N ASP A 105 -4.95 1.59 -14.99
CA ASP A 105 -5.19 3.03 -15.15
C ASP A 105 -4.59 3.83 -13.99
N VAL A 106 -4.65 3.30 -12.76
CA VAL A 106 -4.16 3.99 -11.57
C VAL A 106 -2.65 3.82 -11.36
N PHE A 107 -2.09 2.63 -11.64
CA PHE A 107 -0.68 2.35 -11.36
C PHE A 107 0.27 2.76 -12.50
N THR A 108 -0.18 2.69 -13.77
CA THR A 108 0.69 3.01 -14.91
C THR A 108 1.30 4.40 -14.83
N PRO A 109 0.56 5.48 -14.51
CA PRO A 109 1.15 6.81 -14.38
C PRO A 109 2.26 6.86 -13.32
N LYS A 110 2.05 6.21 -12.18
CA LYS A 110 3.04 6.15 -11.09
C LYS A 110 4.28 5.33 -11.45
N VAL A 111 4.09 4.23 -12.17
CA VAL A 111 5.20 3.44 -12.68
C VAL A 111 6.02 4.24 -13.70
N VAL A 112 5.36 4.94 -14.63
CA VAL A 112 6.05 5.78 -15.64
C VAL A 112 6.85 6.90 -14.96
N GLU A 113 6.28 7.57 -13.95
CA GLU A 113 6.95 8.61 -13.17
C GLU A 113 8.21 8.09 -12.44
N ALA A 114 8.17 6.83 -11.97
CA ALA A 114 9.27 6.22 -11.24
C ALA A 114 10.39 5.65 -12.12
N LEU A 115 10.17 5.55 -13.44
CA LEU A 115 11.20 5.03 -14.36
C LEU A 115 12.33 6.04 -14.51
N PRO A 116 13.60 5.57 -14.53
CA PRO A 116 14.74 6.48 -14.75
C PRO A 116 14.78 7.02 -16.19
N PRO A 117 15.48 8.14 -16.42
CA PRO A 117 15.68 8.69 -17.74
C PRO A 117 16.25 7.67 -18.73
N GLY A 118 15.74 7.68 -19.95
CA GLY A 118 16.17 6.75 -21.01
C GLY A 118 15.51 5.36 -20.94
N VAL A 119 14.62 5.13 -19.98
CA VAL A 119 13.77 3.93 -19.93
C VAL A 119 12.35 4.32 -20.32
N THR A 120 11.81 3.69 -21.35
CA THR A 120 10.46 3.98 -21.86
C THR A 120 9.52 2.83 -21.50
N PHE A 121 8.41 3.16 -20.89
CA PHE A 121 7.33 2.20 -20.62
C PHE A 121 6.67 1.72 -21.92
N LYS A 122 6.39 0.43 -22.04
CA LYS A 122 5.70 -0.19 -23.16
C LYS A 122 4.33 -0.76 -22.76
N SER A 123 4.30 -1.59 -21.73
CA SER A 123 3.06 -2.21 -21.25
C SER A 123 3.20 -2.68 -19.80
N SER A 124 2.06 -2.92 -19.15
CA SER A 124 1.98 -3.55 -17.83
C SER A 124 0.99 -4.69 -17.82
N LYS A 125 1.24 -5.69 -16.97
CA LYS A 125 0.32 -6.80 -16.70
C LYS A 125 0.06 -6.92 -15.22
N PHE A 126 -1.22 -7.03 -14.87
CA PHE A 126 -1.70 -7.26 -13.51
C PHE A 126 -2.20 -8.71 -13.45
N GLY A 127 -1.76 -9.46 -12.44
CA GLY A 127 -2.03 -10.90 -12.38
C GLY A 127 -3.48 -11.23 -12.04
N ARG A 128 -4.11 -10.45 -11.14
CA ARG A 128 -5.48 -10.71 -10.66
C ARG A 128 -6.12 -9.44 -10.10
N ALA A 129 -7.45 -9.51 -9.95
CA ALA A 129 -8.20 -8.50 -9.21
C ALA A 129 -7.69 -8.41 -7.75
N LEU A 130 -7.70 -7.20 -7.22
CA LEU A 130 -7.26 -6.90 -5.87
C LEU A 130 -8.46 -6.44 -5.03
N VAL A 131 -8.46 -6.79 -3.73
CA VAL A 131 -9.45 -6.32 -2.76
C VAL A 131 -8.70 -5.58 -1.66
N THR A 132 -9.05 -4.33 -1.43
CA THR A 132 -8.42 -3.46 -0.41
C THR A 132 -9.47 -2.74 0.40
N SER A 133 -9.06 -2.04 1.46
CA SER A 133 -9.87 -0.98 2.07
C SER A 133 -10.16 0.11 1.03
N PRO A 134 -11.34 0.77 1.08
CA PRO A 134 -11.68 1.88 0.17
C PRO A 134 -10.74 3.09 0.32
N ASN A 135 -10.15 3.30 1.50
CA ASN A 135 -9.31 4.44 1.84
C ASN A 135 -7.83 4.26 1.47
N VAL A 136 -7.51 3.23 0.69
CA VAL A 136 -6.14 2.96 0.25
C VAL A 136 -5.78 3.85 -0.93
N SER A 137 -4.62 4.47 -0.86
CA SER A 137 -3.99 5.25 -1.94
C SER A 137 -2.76 4.55 -2.50
N VAL A 138 -2.34 4.97 -3.70
CA VAL A 138 -1.12 4.47 -4.33
C VAL A 138 0.07 5.25 -3.78
N GLY A 139 0.97 4.54 -3.13
CA GLY A 139 2.21 5.04 -2.55
C GLY A 139 3.41 4.94 -3.49
N PRO A 140 4.61 4.79 -2.92
CA PRO A 140 5.85 4.68 -3.67
C PRO A 140 5.90 3.47 -4.61
N VAL A 141 6.62 3.64 -5.72
CA VAL A 141 6.94 2.58 -6.67
C VAL A 141 8.40 2.19 -6.51
N HIS A 142 8.65 0.93 -6.25
CA HIS A 142 9.99 0.38 -6.11
C HIS A 142 10.41 -0.29 -7.41
N VAL A 143 11.32 0.36 -8.12
CA VAL A 143 11.86 -0.12 -9.39
C VAL A 143 13.18 -0.84 -9.11
N PRO A 144 13.38 -2.07 -9.61
CA PRO A 144 14.66 -2.78 -9.46
C PRO A 144 15.75 -2.12 -10.31
N LYS A 145 17.01 -2.45 -10.01
CA LYS A 145 18.13 -2.01 -10.85
C LYS A 145 18.01 -2.59 -12.26
N PHE A 146 18.24 -1.74 -13.25
CA PHE A 146 18.25 -2.15 -14.65
C PHE A 146 19.58 -2.80 -15.05
N PRO A 147 19.56 -3.83 -15.90
CA PRO A 147 20.77 -4.34 -16.52
C PRO A 147 21.31 -3.32 -17.52
N LYS A 148 22.63 -3.26 -17.67
CA LYS A 148 23.32 -2.39 -18.63
C LYS A 148 23.26 -2.96 -20.06
N ARG A 149 22.06 -3.14 -20.58
CA ARG A 149 21.84 -3.58 -21.97
C ARG A 149 20.71 -2.79 -22.60
N VAL A 150 20.89 -2.44 -23.87
CA VAL A 150 19.86 -1.81 -24.70
C VAL A 150 18.82 -2.83 -25.12
N GLY A 151 17.58 -2.43 -25.20
CA GLY A 151 16.51 -3.25 -25.74
C GLY A 151 15.30 -3.41 -24.82
N GLU A 152 14.42 -4.32 -25.21
CA GLU A 152 13.22 -4.63 -24.43
C GLU A 152 13.56 -5.50 -23.22
N LEU A 153 12.96 -5.16 -22.09
CA LEU A 153 13.11 -5.89 -20.84
C LEU A 153 11.76 -6.02 -20.14
N THR A 154 11.47 -7.24 -19.72
CA THR A 154 10.37 -7.50 -18.79
C THR A 154 10.91 -7.57 -17.37
N LEU A 155 10.32 -6.79 -16.47
CA LEU A 155 10.72 -6.75 -15.05
C LEU A 155 9.49 -6.64 -14.15
N THR A 156 9.68 -6.93 -12.87
CA THR A 156 8.65 -6.74 -11.85
C THR A 156 9.00 -5.51 -11.03
N VAL A 157 8.12 -4.52 -11.03
CA VAL A 157 8.14 -3.39 -10.11
C VAL A 157 7.20 -3.69 -8.95
N THR A 158 7.44 -3.08 -7.80
CA THR A 158 6.55 -3.22 -6.64
C THR A 158 5.92 -1.87 -6.35
N VAL A 159 4.60 -1.84 -6.27
CA VAL A 159 3.82 -0.65 -5.94
C VAL A 159 3.30 -0.81 -4.53
N ASP A 160 3.61 0.13 -3.65
CA ASP A 160 3.06 0.15 -2.30
C ASP A 160 1.65 0.74 -2.33
N LEU A 161 0.74 0.09 -1.61
CA LEU A 161 -0.57 0.65 -1.27
C LEU A 161 -0.51 1.14 0.18
N VAL A 162 -0.93 2.37 0.40
CA VAL A 162 -0.77 3.09 1.65
C VAL A 162 -2.13 3.49 2.20
N GLN A 163 -2.33 3.30 3.49
CA GLN A 163 -3.46 3.80 4.25
C GLN A 163 -2.92 4.49 5.51
N ASP A 164 -3.34 5.72 5.77
CA ASP A 164 -2.88 6.52 6.92
C ASP A 164 -1.33 6.57 7.04
N ASP A 165 -0.66 6.80 5.89
CA ASP A 165 0.81 6.83 5.74
C ASP A 165 1.54 5.52 6.05
N VAL A 166 0.80 4.42 6.24
CA VAL A 166 1.37 3.09 6.47
C VAL A 166 1.18 2.21 5.24
N THR A 167 2.26 1.54 4.80
CA THR A 167 2.16 0.54 3.73
C THR A 167 1.37 -0.67 4.21
N VAL A 168 0.17 -0.85 3.65
CA VAL A 168 -0.73 -1.96 4.00
C VAL A 168 -0.59 -3.15 3.06
N LEU A 169 -0.13 -2.91 1.83
CA LEU A 169 0.05 -3.98 0.85
C LEU A 169 1.12 -3.59 -0.18
N ARG A 170 1.89 -4.58 -0.64
CA ARG A 170 2.82 -4.47 -1.75
C ARG A 170 2.34 -5.27 -2.94
N VAL A 171 2.12 -4.60 -4.06
CA VAL A 171 1.57 -5.20 -5.27
C VAL A 171 2.66 -5.35 -6.31
N PRO A 172 3.06 -6.58 -6.68
CA PRO A 172 3.98 -6.80 -7.79
C PRO A 172 3.26 -6.56 -9.12
N VAL A 173 3.88 -5.76 -9.97
CA VAL A 173 3.39 -5.42 -11.30
C VAL A 173 4.45 -5.83 -12.32
N THR A 174 4.09 -6.67 -13.28
CA THR A 174 4.98 -7.01 -14.41
C THR A 174 4.90 -5.90 -15.44
N VAL A 175 6.03 -5.28 -15.76
CA VAL A 175 6.13 -4.22 -16.75
C VAL A 175 7.10 -4.59 -17.86
N VAL A 176 6.78 -4.18 -19.07
CA VAL A 176 7.68 -4.24 -20.22
C VAL A 176 8.16 -2.83 -20.50
N VAL A 177 9.47 -2.67 -20.55
CA VAL A 177 10.12 -1.39 -20.79
C VAL A 177 11.12 -1.52 -21.93
N TRP A 178 11.42 -0.39 -22.58
CA TRP A 178 12.54 -0.27 -23.53
C TRP A 178 13.66 0.53 -22.87
N ILE A 179 14.86 -0.05 -22.82
CA ILE A 179 16.08 0.60 -22.31
C ILE A 179 16.83 1.17 -23.50
N SER A 180 16.99 2.50 -23.53
CA SER A 180 17.78 3.16 -24.56
C SER A 180 19.28 3.09 -24.26
N GLU A 181 20.12 3.40 -25.26
CA GLU A 181 21.57 3.49 -25.09
C GLU A 181 21.95 4.55 -24.03
N ALA A 182 21.21 5.65 -23.96
CA ALA A 182 21.42 6.69 -22.95
C ALA A 182 21.27 6.19 -21.52
N ALA A 183 20.34 5.27 -21.28
CA ALA A 183 20.09 4.66 -19.93
C ALA A 183 21.19 3.65 -19.54
N THR A 184 21.96 3.15 -20.48
CA THR A 184 23.05 2.18 -20.21
C THR A 184 24.39 2.84 -19.98
N ARG A 185 24.51 4.12 -20.32
CA ARG A 185 25.74 4.91 -20.09
C ARG A 185 25.83 5.32 -18.62
N PRO A 186 27.01 5.27 -18.01
CA PRO A 186 27.22 5.86 -16.69
C PRO A 186 26.92 7.36 -16.73
N ALA A 187 26.37 7.91 -15.65
CA ALA A 187 26.07 9.32 -15.57
C ALA A 187 27.34 10.19 -15.63
N ALA A 188 28.43 9.69 -15.03
CA ALA A 188 29.78 10.26 -15.24
C ALA A 188 30.73 9.11 -15.64
N SER A 189 31.25 9.16 -16.87
CA SER A 189 32.25 8.22 -17.35
C SER A 189 33.63 8.53 -16.77
N LYS A 190 34.52 7.54 -16.69
CA LYS A 190 35.91 7.72 -16.34
C LYS A 190 36.51 8.82 -17.24
N GLY A 191 37.17 9.84 -16.65
CA GLY A 191 37.69 10.99 -17.33
C GLY A 191 36.73 12.17 -17.49
N ALA A 192 35.44 12.01 -17.16
CA ALA A 192 34.48 13.11 -17.19
C ALA A 192 34.84 14.19 -16.16
N ARG A 193 34.60 15.45 -16.54
CA ARG A 193 34.77 16.60 -15.64
C ARG A 193 33.51 16.76 -14.81
N VAL A 194 33.69 16.87 -13.51
CA VAL A 194 32.60 16.98 -12.51
C VAL A 194 32.96 18.09 -11.53
N THR A 195 31.98 18.90 -11.15
CA THR A 195 32.12 19.89 -10.08
C THR A 195 31.86 19.22 -8.75
N LEU A 196 32.86 19.15 -7.88
CA LEU A 196 32.67 18.70 -6.50
C LEU A 196 32.13 19.86 -5.66
N VAL A 197 31.11 19.58 -4.89
CA VAL A 197 30.54 20.46 -3.87
C VAL A 197 30.92 19.91 -2.51
N ILE A 198 31.57 20.76 -1.70
CA ILE A 198 31.97 20.43 -0.32
C ILE A 198 31.20 21.40 0.56
N GLU A 199 30.33 20.89 1.42
CA GLU A 199 29.62 21.69 2.41
C GLU A 199 30.17 21.41 3.81
N HIS A 200 30.57 22.46 4.51
CA HIS A 200 31.05 22.38 5.88
C HIS A 200 30.46 23.55 6.69
N GLY A 201 29.45 23.26 7.50
CA GLY A 201 28.70 24.28 8.21
C GLY A 201 28.02 25.26 7.24
N LEU A 202 28.35 26.54 7.36
CA LEU A 202 27.84 27.59 6.47
C LEU A 202 28.72 27.81 5.21
N ALA A 203 29.86 27.12 5.10
CA ALA A 203 30.78 27.27 3.97
C ALA A 203 30.44 26.23 2.89
N ARG A 204 30.29 26.72 1.65
CA ARG A 204 30.16 25.91 0.44
C ARG A 204 31.34 26.18 -0.49
N VAL A 205 32.13 25.15 -0.75
CA VAL A 205 33.27 25.20 -1.63
C VAL A 205 33.04 24.36 -2.86
N THR A 206 33.36 24.85 -4.04
CA THR A 206 33.28 24.09 -5.29
C THR A 206 34.67 23.89 -5.87
N ALA A 207 34.93 22.71 -6.44
CA ALA A 207 36.18 22.39 -7.08
C ALA A 207 35.93 21.54 -8.35
N LEU A 208 36.64 21.83 -9.41
CA LEU A 208 36.66 20.99 -10.62
C LEU A 208 37.45 19.72 -10.33
N ALA A 209 36.89 18.58 -10.74
CA ALA A 209 37.50 17.28 -10.59
C ALA A 209 37.29 16.42 -11.82
N THR A 210 38.05 15.34 -11.93
CA THR A 210 37.92 14.34 -12.99
C THR A 210 37.49 13.01 -12.35
N ALA A 211 36.47 12.37 -12.89
CA ALA A 211 36.03 11.04 -12.45
C ALA A 211 37.10 10.00 -12.78
N LEU A 212 37.49 9.18 -11.79
CA LEU A 212 38.47 8.11 -11.93
C LEU A 212 37.87 6.79 -12.36
N SER A 213 36.56 6.64 -12.21
CA SER A 213 35.79 5.47 -12.62
C SER A 213 34.41 5.90 -13.13
N ASP A 214 33.76 5.03 -13.87
CA ASP A 214 32.37 5.20 -14.23
C ASP A 214 31.52 5.24 -12.95
N THR A 215 30.64 6.24 -12.87
CA THR A 215 29.81 6.48 -11.68
C THR A 215 28.36 6.74 -12.11
N GLU A 216 27.43 6.10 -11.43
CA GLU A 216 25.98 6.27 -11.64
C GLU A 216 25.43 7.39 -10.76
N LEU A 217 24.29 7.96 -11.13
CA LEU A 217 23.59 8.94 -10.30
C LEU A 217 23.28 8.36 -8.93
N GLY A 218 23.55 9.15 -7.89
CA GLY A 218 23.37 8.74 -6.50
C GLY A 218 24.43 7.78 -5.96
N ALA A 219 25.32 7.23 -6.81
CA ALA A 219 26.40 6.37 -6.38
C ALA A 219 27.64 7.14 -5.92
N PHE A 220 28.47 6.50 -5.08
CA PHE A 220 29.77 7.04 -4.68
C PHE A 220 30.81 6.70 -5.72
N GLY A 221 31.54 7.74 -6.18
CA GLY A 221 32.69 7.62 -7.06
C GLY A 221 33.94 8.22 -6.46
N SER A 222 35.08 7.94 -7.10
CA SER A 222 36.37 8.58 -6.80
C SER A 222 36.64 9.64 -7.83
N PHE A 223 36.95 10.85 -7.36
CA PHE A 223 37.17 12.04 -8.21
C PHE A 223 38.48 12.67 -7.86
N ARG A 224 39.30 13.03 -8.87
CA ARG A 224 40.59 13.71 -8.70
C ARG A 224 40.38 15.20 -8.89
N VAL A 225 40.62 15.98 -7.83
CA VAL A 225 40.52 17.44 -7.86
C VAL A 225 41.61 18.02 -8.77
N ALA A 226 41.24 18.83 -9.75
CA ALA A 226 42.16 19.35 -10.74
C ALA A 226 43.29 20.24 -10.15
N ALA A 227 42.97 21.09 -9.18
CA ALA A 227 43.88 22.00 -8.55
C ALA A 227 44.88 21.34 -7.59
N THR A 228 44.48 20.34 -6.82
CA THR A 228 45.27 19.72 -5.74
C THR A 228 45.77 18.33 -6.06
N GLN A 229 45.30 17.73 -7.14
CA GLN A 229 45.53 16.33 -7.54
C GLN A 229 45.07 15.31 -6.48
N ARG A 230 44.41 15.74 -5.40
CA ARG A 230 43.87 14.86 -4.36
C ARG A 230 42.67 14.11 -4.89
N VAL A 231 42.56 12.86 -4.46
CA VAL A 231 41.41 12.01 -4.76
C VAL A 231 40.41 12.11 -3.60
N LEU A 232 39.18 12.49 -3.94
CA LEU A 232 38.09 12.58 -2.98
C LEU A 232 37.00 11.59 -3.38
N ARG A 233 36.32 11.03 -2.39
CA ARG A 233 35.13 10.21 -2.57
C ARG A 233 33.91 11.12 -2.47
N ALA A 234 33.06 11.09 -3.49
CA ALA A 234 31.88 11.94 -3.56
C ALA A 234 30.68 11.17 -4.13
N ARG A 235 29.49 11.59 -3.76
CA ARG A 235 28.24 11.08 -4.30
C ARG A 235 27.83 11.87 -5.52
N LEU A 236 27.67 11.23 -6.67
CA LEU A 236 27.26 11.89 -7.91
C LEU A 236 25.78 12.31 -7.81
N LEU A 237 25.54 13.64 -7.87
CA LEU A 237 24.19 14.20 -7.81
C LEU A 237 23.57 14.38 -9.20
N THR A 238 24.40 14.85 -10.16
CA THR A 238 24.05 15.01 -11.57
C THR A 238 25.22 14.53 -12.44
N ALA A 239 25.08 14.52 -13.76
CA ALA A 239 26.15 14.09 -14.66
C ALA A 239 27.46 14.92 -14.50
N ASP A 240 27.33 16.13 -14.01
CA ASP A 240 28.43 17.14 -13.90
C ASP A 240 28.64 17.67 -12.48
N SER A 241 27.93 17.14 -11.48
CA SER A 241 28.03 17.58 -10.08
C SER A 241 28.03 16.41 -9.10
N ALA A 242 28.92 16.46 -8.11
CA ALA A 242 29.00 15.47 -7.04
C ALA A 242 29.25 16.15 -5.68
N GLU A 243 28.70 15.59 -4.62
CA GLU A 243 28.84 16.08 -3.24
C GLU A 243 29.82 15.21 -2.46
N VAL A 244 30.78 15.86 -1.81
CA VAL A 244 31.74 15.19 -0.95
C VAL A 244 31.08 14.92 0.41
N VAL A 245 30.94 13.66 0.77
CA VAL A 245 30.46 13.24 2.09
C VAL A 245 31.66 13.06 3.01
N GLN A 246 31.68 13.86 4.07
CA GLN A 246 32.69 13.78 5.13
C GLN A 246 32.39 12.66 6.12
#